data_d041cec20c4fb603a72adcbde6411db5
#
_entry.id   d041cec20c4fb603a72adcbde6411db5
#
_cell.length_a   1.000
_cell.length_b   1.000
_cell.length_c   1.000
_cell.angle_alpha   90.00
_cell.angle_beta   90.00
_cell.angle_gamma   90.00
#
_symmetry.space_group_name_H-M   'P 1'
#
loop_
_entity.id
_entity.type
_entity.pdbx_description
1 polymer ?
#
loop_
_entity_poly.entity_id
_entity_poly.type
_entity_poly.pdbx_seq_one_letter_code
_entity_poly.pdbx_strand_id
1 'polypeptide(L)' 'MTYQYYCCDTTDDRSFCFMAQDDMEAAYRADSMCKEWYNTTLKDVYLDKHNNPNRRYKPNDKEILSQQL' A
#
# COMPACT_ATOMS: atom_id res chain seq x y z
N MET A 1 -12.68 -10.74 11.27
CA MET A 1 -11.38 -10.10 11.09
C MET A 1 -11.53 -8.79 10.36
N THR A 2 -10.77 -7.81 10.78
CA THR A 2 -10.94 -6.46 10.27
C THR A 2 -9.74 -6.06 9.43
N TYR A 3 -10.00 -5.65 8.21
CA TYR A 3 -8.97 -5.09 7.37
C TYR A 3 -8.81 -3.60 7.67
N GLN A 4 -7.59 -3.14 7.64
CA GLN A 4 -7.26 -1.75 7.85
C GLN A 4 -6.56 -1.22 6.61
N TYR A 5 -6.59 0.08 6.46
CA TYR A 5 -6.02 0.75 5.31
C TYR A 5 -4.59 1.16 5.62
N TYR A 6 -3.67 0.67 4.82
CA TYR A 6 -2.25 0.97 4.98
C TYR A 6 -1.74 1.70 3.76
N CYS A 7 -0.67 2.43 3.96
CA CYS A 7 0.02 3.12 2.88
C CYS A 7 1.50 2.79 2.95
N CYS A 8 2.16 2.86 1.82
CA CYS A 8 3.60 2.64 1.81
C CYS A 8 4.27 3.59 0.83
N ASP A 9 5.56 3.80 1.07
CA ASP A 9 6.41 4.60 0.20
C ASP A 9 7.51 3.71 -0.36
N THR A 10 7.89 3.98 -1.59
CA THR A 10 8.92 3.21 -2.27
C THR A 10 10.21 4.01 -2.33
N THR A 11 11.32 3.31 -2.62
CA THR A 11 12.62 3.97 -2.68
C THR A 11 12.76 4.86 -3.92
N ASP A 12 11.89 4.69 -4.90
CA ASP A 12 11.89 5.53 -6.10
C ASP A 12 10.84 6.63 -6.03
N ASP A 13 10.42 7.01 -4.80
CA ASP A 13 9.53 8.14 -4.55
C ASP A 13 8.10 7.93 -5.02
N ARG A 14 7.66 6.70 -5.12
CA ARG A 14 6.26 6.41 -5.36
C ARG A 14 5.60 6.02 -4.06
N SER A 15 4.28 6.06 -4.03
CA SER A 15 3.54 5.60 -2.87
C SER A 15 2.21 5.02 -3.33
N PHE A 16 1.70 4.10 -2.53
CA PHE A 16 0.39 3.51 -2.81
C PHE A 16 -0.20 3.00 -1.50
N CYS A 17 -1.48 2.66 -1.55
CA CYS A 17 -2.22 2.22 -0.37
C CYS A 17 -2.92 0.90 -0.67
N PHE A 18 -3.21 0.15 0.38
CA PHE A 18 -3.76 -1.19 0.25
C PHE A 18 -4.38 -1.62 1.58
N MET A 19 -5.10 -2.72 1.56
CA MET A 19 -5.74 -3.25 2.77
C MET A 19 -4.95 -4.41 3.33
N ALA A 20 -4.85 -4.48 4.65
CA ALA A 20 -4.21 -5.59 5.34
C ALA A 20 -4.82 -5.73 6.73
N GLN A 21 -4.64 -6.88 7.34
CA GLN A 21 -5.24 -7.17 8.64
C GLN A 21 -4.39 -6.64 9.80
N ASP A 22 -3.09 -6.64 9.64
CA ASP A 22 -2.17 -6.17 10.68
C ASP A 22 -0.87 -5.66 10.05
N ASP A 23 0.01 -5.17 10.91
CA ASP A 23 1.26 -4.57 10.45
C ASP A 23 2.16 -5.56 9.73
N MET A 24 2.19 -6.80 10.20
CA MET A 24 3.05 -7.82 9.59
C MET A 24 2.56 -8.16 8.18
N GLU A 25 1.27 -8.36 8.03
CA GLU A 25 0.69 -8.63 6.72
C GLU A 25 0.90 -7.44 5.80
N ALA A 26 0.75 -6.22 6.33
CA ALA A 26 0.94 -5.02 5.55
C ALA A 26 2.37 -4.93 5.01
N ALA A 27 3.35 -5.19 5.85
CA ALA A 27 4.75 -5.16 5.42
C ALA A 27 5.02 -6.20 4.34
N TYR A 28 4.50 -7.40 4.52
CA TYR A 28 4.68 -8.47 3.54
C TYR A 28 4.04 -8.12 2.20
N ARG A 29 2.79 -7.65 2.24
CA ARG A 29 2.08 -7.27 1.03
C ARG A 29 2.76 -6.13 0.30
N ALA A 30 3.17 -5.11 1.05
CA ALA A 30 3.83 -3.96 0.45
C ALA A 30 5.13 -4.37 -0.24
N ASP A 31 5.92 -5.20 0.42
CA ASP A 31 7.17 -5.67 -0.16
C ASP A 31 6.92 -6.47 -1.44
N SER A 32 5.97 -7.37 -1.42
CA SER A 32 5.62 -8.17 -2.60
C SER A 32 5.16 -7.30 -3.76
N MET A 33 4.29 -6.35 -3.47
CA MET A 33 3.77 -5.48 -4.52
C MET A 33 4.86 -4.61 -5.13
N CYS A 34 5.77 -4.10 -4.29
CA CYS A 34 6.89 -3.32 -4.80
C CYS A 34 7.72 -4.13 -5.79
N LYS A 35 8.02 -5.36 -5.45
CA LYS A 35 8.88 -6.19 -6.27
C LYS A 35 8.19 -6.70 -7.51
N GLU A 36 6.96 -7.17 -7.37
CA GLU A 36 6.27 -7.87 -8.45
C GLU A 36 5.57 -6.93 -9.43
N TRP A 37 5.03 -5.83 -8.92
CA TRP A 37 4.20 -4.96 -9.75
C TRP A 37 4.90 -3.67 -10.17
N TYR A 38 5.84 -3.20 -9.37
CA TYR A 38 6.43 -1.89 -9.60
C TYR A 38 7.93 -1.92 -9.83
N ASN A 39 8.52 -3.09 -9.70
CA ASN A 39 9.95 -3.25 -9.92
C ASN A 39 10.76 -2.25 -9.11
N THR A 40 10.42 -2.14 -7.84
CA THR A 40 11.08 -1.23 -6.92
C THR A 40 11.19 -1.92 -5.56
N THR A 41 11.68 -1.20 -4.56
CA THR A 41 11.79 -1.73 -3.21
C THR A 41 11.01 -0.87 -2.24
N LEU A 42 10.59 -1.50 -1.15
CA LEU A 42 9.82 -0.84 -0.12
C LEU A 42 10.74 0.04 0.74
N LYS A 43 10.29 1.27 0.97
CA LYS A 43 10.99 2.17 1.87
C LYS A 43 10.34 2.19 3.24
N ASP A 44 9.01 2.30 3.26
CA ASP A 44 8.29 2.45 4.51
C ASP A 44 6.84 2.03 4.33
N VAL A 45 6.25 1.51 5.38
CA VAL A 45 4.83 1.15 5.37
C VAL A 45 4.23 1.60 6.70
N TYR A 46 3.01 2.12 6.64
CA TYR A 46 2.39 2.67 7.83
C TYR A 46 0.87 2.60 7.72
N LEU A 47 0.24 2.55 8.88
CA LEU A 47 -1.21 2.54 8.97
C LEU A 47 -1.75 3.92 8.64
N ASP A 48 -2.74 3.97 7.76
CA ASP A 48 -3.44 5.22 7.51
C ASP A 48 -4.49 5.40 8.59
N LYS A 49 -4.09 6.05 9.67
CA LYS A 49 -4.91 6.17 10.86
C LYS A 49 -6.21 6.92 10.62
N HIS A 50 -6.20 7.80 9.67
CA HIS A 50 -7.38 8.61 9.41
C HIS A 50 -8.34 7.94 8.46
N ASN A 51 -7.86 6.94 7.73
CA ASN A 51 -8.67 6.26 6.73
C ASN A 51 -9.42 7.28 5.89
N ASN A 52 -8.72 8.29 5.46
CA ASN A 52 -9.28 9.49 4.86
C ASN A 52 -9.77 9.22 3.45
N PRO A 53 -11.09 9.29 3.22
CA PRO A 53 -11.63 9.03 1.89
C PRO A 53 -11.22 10.08 0.87
N ASN A 54 -10.75 11.24 1.34
CA ASN A 54 -10.31 12.30 0.45
C ASN A 54 -8.82 12.22 0.13
N ARG A 55 -8.16 11.20 0.64
CA ARG A 55 -6.76 11.00 0.35
C ARG A 55 -6.57 10.84 -1.15
N ARG A 56 -5.56 11.50 -1.67
CA ARG A 56 -5.28 11.43 -3.08
C ARG A 56 -4.44 10.22 -3.40
N TYR A 57 -4.88 9.46 -4.36
CA TYR A 57 -4.14 8.31 -4.85
C TYR A 57 -3.44 8.69 -6.14
N LYS A 58 -2.25 8.15 -6.31
CA LYS A 58 -1.58 8.24 -7.59
C LYS A 58 -2.20 7.21 -8.53
N PRO A 59 -2.06 7.36 -9.83
CA PRO A 59 -2.69 6.43 -10.76
C PRO A 59 -2.39 4.97 -10.50
N ASN A 60 -1.15 4.64 -10.15
CA ASN A 60 -0.80 3.25 -9.87
C ASN A 60 -1.42 2.74 -8.59
N ASP A 61 -1.76 3.60 -7.64
CA ASP A 61 -2.46 3.18 -6.44
C ASP A 61 -3.83 2.62 -6.79
N LYS A 62 -4.50 3.23 -7.75
CA LYS A 62 -5.81 2.74 -8.20
C LYS A 62 -5.71 1.37 -8.82
N GLU A 63 -4.66 1.13 -9.58
CA GLU A 63 -4.43 -0.17 -10.16
C GLU A 63 -4.28 -1.23 -9.10
N ILE A 64 -3.49 -0.94 -8.07
CA ILE A 64 -3.27 -1.87 -6.98
C ILE A 64 -4.57 -2.20 -6.28
N LEU A 65 -5.35 -1.19 -5.94
CA LEU A 65 -6.60 -1.40 -5.24
C LEU A 65 -7.57 -2.22 -6.08
N SER A 66 -7.62 -1.96 -7.37
CA SER A 66 -8.47 -2.74 -8.27
C SER A 66 -8.06 -4.20 -8.29
N GLN A 67 -6.79 -4.47 -8.30
CA GLN A 67 -6.28 -5.84 -8.37
C GLN A 67 -6.45 -6.58 -7.05
N GLN A 68 -6.54 -5.89 -5.95
CA GLN A 68 -6.78 -6.52 -4.66
C GLN A 68 -8.24 -6.88 -4.43
N LEU A 69 -9.12 -6.26 -5.13
CA LEU A 69 -10.52 -6.53 -5.01
C LEU A 69 -10.95 -7.73 -5.86
#